data_ba829d1faad71997a5d9aa2a710ea5e6
#
_entry.id   ba829d1faad71997a5d9aa2a710ea5e6
#
_cell.length_a   1.000
_cell.length_b   1.000
_cell.length_c   1.000
_cell.angle_alpha   90.00
_cell.angle_beta   90.00
_cell.angle_gamma   90.00
#
_symmetry.space_group_name_H-M   'P 1'
#
loop_
_entity.id
_entity.type
_entity.pdbx_description
1 polymer ?
#
loop_
_entity_poly.entity_id
_entity_poly.type
_entity_poly.pdbx_seq_one_letter_code
_entity_poly.pdbx_strand_id
1 'polypeptide(L)'
;GITAETFGNSILNQFSIRPHHVRRPFIDSVDKAHQVVREINHAAEIEGRRPIVFVTLIDPAVHAVVKESCHGMVLDLFNTFIEPLDAEFGVASHHRVVRFSDVAKSQEYSDRIEAINFSLAHDDGQSSKNLISADVILVGVSRSGKTPTSLYLAMQHGIKAANYPLI
;
A
#
# COMPACT_ATOMS: atom_id res chain seq x y z
N GLY A 1 -7.10 -4.02 7.49
CA GLY A 1 -6.06 -4.05 6.47
C GLY A 1 -4.66 -3.94 7.06
N ILE A 2 -3.64 -3.91 6.21
CA ILE A 2 -2.22 -3.82 6.64
C ILE A 2 -1.98 -2.57 7.50
N THR A 3 -2.52 -1.42 7.12
CA THR A 3 -2.37 -0.16 7.85
C THR A 3 -2.88 -0.27 9.28
N ALA A 4 -4.09 -0.81 9.47
CA ALA A 4 -4.67 -0.99 10.80
C ALA A 4 -3.86 -1.96 11.66
N GLU A 5 -3.33 -3.03 11.05
CA GLU A 5 -2.48 -4.03 11.72
C GLU A 5 -1.14 -3.41 12.16
N THR A 6 -0.45 -2.74 11.25
CA THR A 6 0.86 -2.12 11.56
C THR A 6 0.74 -1.06 12.64
N PHE A 7 -0.25 -0.18 12.52
CA PHE A 7 -0.48 0.88 13.50
C PHE A 7 -0.94 0.32 14.84
N GLY A 8 -1.88 -0.62 14.83
CA GLY A 8 -2.35 -1.30 16.04
C GLY A 8 -1.22 -2.00 16.79
N ASN A 9 -0.35 -2.72 16.08
CA ASN A 9 0.83 -3.36 16.66
C ASN A 9 1.79 -2.33 17.28
N SER A 10 2.03 -1.20 16.60
CA SER A 10 2.92 -0.16 17.11
C SER A 10 2.40 0.43 18.43
N ILE A 11 1.08 0.62 18.54
CA ILE A 11 0.45 1.10 19.77
C ILE A 11 0.47 0.02 20.86
N LEU A 12 0.06 -1.20 20.54
CA LEU A 12 -0.04 -2.28 21.52
C LEU A 12 1.31 -2.72 22.08
N ASN A 13 2.39 -2.54 21.32
CA ASN A 13 3.76 -2.78 21.80
C ASN A 13 4.21 -1.85 22.94
N GLN A 14 3.47 -0.75 23.18
CA GLN A 14 3.73 0.12 24.35
C GLN A 14 3.18 -0.49 25.65
N PHE A 15 2.42 -1.57 25.57
CA PHE A 15 1.85 -2.27 26.72
C PHE A 15 2.45 -3.66 26.86
N SER A 16 2.69 -4.12 28.08
CA SER A 16 3.25 -5.46 28.37
C SER A 16 2.15 -6.54 28.25
N ILE A 17 1.50 -6.61 27.10
CA ILE A 17 0.44 -7.58 26.79
C ILE A 17 0.83 -8.44 25.58
N ARG A 18 0.24 -9.62 25.47
CA ARG A 18 0.34 -10.47 24.28
C ARG A 18 -1.04 -10.65 23.68
N PRO A 19 -1.46 -9.75 22.75
CA PRO A 19 -2.77 -9.86 22.15
C PRO A 19 -2.85 -10.99 21.15
N HIS A 20 -4.02 -11.62 21.05
CA HIS A 20 -4.36 -12.49 19.93
C HIS A 20 -4.86 -11.61 18.78
N HIS A 21 -4.22 -11.69 17.62
CA HIS A 21 -4.52 -10.87 16.46
C HIS A 21 -5.44 -11.60 15.50
N VAL A 22 -6.55 -10.97 15.15
CA VAL A 22 -7.44 -11.44 14.09
C VAL A 22 -7.55 -10.37 13.01
N ARG A 23 -7.17 -10.69 11.80
CA ARG A 23 -7.22 -9.78 10.65
C ARG A 23 -8.42 -10.06 9.77
N ARG A 24 -9.18 -9.02 9.45
CA ARG A 24 -10.30 -9.06 8.50
C ARG A 24 -10.05 -8.03 7.38
N PRO A 25 -9.46 -8.43 6.25
CA PRO A 25 -9.20 -7.54 5.12
C PRO A 25 -10.45 -7.35 4.27
N PHE A 26 -10.46 -6.27 3.48
CA PHE A 26 -11.45 -6.02 2.41
C PHE A 26 -12.90 -5.98 2.86
N ILE A 27 -13.18 -5.26 3.96
CA ILE A 27 -14.55 -4.95 4.37
C ILE A 27 -15.01 -3.75 3.54
N ASP A 28 -15.56 -4.03 2.37
CA ASP A 28 -15.92 -3.10 1.31
C ASP A 28 -17.43 -3.04 1.03
N SER A 29 -18.24 -3.69 1.86
CA SER A 29 -19.70 -3.66 1.78
C SER A 29 -20.33 -3.72 3.16
N VAL A 30 -21.56 -3.22 3.26
CA VAL A 30 -22.40 -3.25 4.46
C VAL A 30 -22.62 -4.69 4.95
N ASP A 31 -22.85 -5.63 4.04
CA ASP A 31 -23.05 -7.03 4.40
C ASP A 31 -21.82 -7.65 5.06
N LYS A 32 -20.62 -7.39 4.51
CA LYS A 32 -19.37 -7.83 5.12
C LYS A 32 -19.12 -7.17 6.48
N ALA A 33 -19.49 -5.89 6.62
CA ALA A 33 -19.40 -5.20 7.90
C ALA A 33 -20.28 -5.87 8.95
N HIS A 34 -21.54 -6.17 8.63
CA HIS A 34 -22.44 -6.90 9.52
C HIS A 34 -21.93 -8.30 9.88
N GLN A 35 -21.34 -9.01 8.91
CA GLN A 35 -20.75 -10.32 9.18
C GLN A 35 -19.61 -10.22 10.19
N VAL A 36 -18.67 -9.30 9.96
CA VAL A 36 -17.48 -9.12 10.83
C VAL A 36 -17.90 -8.62 12.22
N VAL A 37 -18.88 -7.73 12.30
CA VAL A 37 -19.41 -7.26 13.58
C VAL A 37 -20.03 -8.42 14.39
N ARG A 38 -20.78 -9.32 13.74
CA ARG A 38 -21.31 -10.52 14.43
C ARG A 38 -20.17 -11.41 14.95
N GLU A 39 -19.11 -11.62 14.15
CA GLU A 39 -17.95 -12.40 14.59
C GLU A 39 -17.24 -11.77 15.80
N ILE A 40 -17.06 -10.45 15.80
CA ILE A 40 -16.44 -9.70 16.90
C ILE A 40 -17.30 -9.78 18.17
N ASN A 41 -18.60 -9.55 18.05
CA ASN A 41 -19.52 -9.58 19.16
C ASN A 41 -19.62 -10.98 19.78
N HIS A 42 -19.65 -12.02 18.94
CA HIS A 42 -19.64 -13.40 19.39
C HIS A 42 -18.32 -13.77 20.12
N ALA A 43 -17.19 -13.31 19.61
CA ALA A 43 -15.90 -13.49 20.28
C ALA A 43 -15.89 -12.79 21.65
N ALA A 44 -16.45 -11.57 21.75
CA ALA A 44 -16.57 -10.85 23.01
C ALA A 44 -17.41 -11.61 24.05
N GLU A 45 -18.50 -12.24 23.60
CA GLU A 45 -19.36 -13.06 24.46
C GLU A 45 -18.66 -14.32 24.98
N ILE A 46 -17.94 -15.03 24.09
CA ILE A 46 -17.23 -16.26 24.47
C ILE A 46 -16.06 -15.96 25.41
N GLU A 47 -15.28 -14.94 25.10
CA GLU A 47 -14.07 -14.63 25.87
C GLU A 47 -14.36 -13.82 27.14
N GLY A 48 -15.56 -13.26 27.28
CA GLY A 48 -15.94 -12.39 28.40
C GLY A 48 -15.08 -11.13 28.49
N ARG A 49 -14.49 -10.71 27.36
CA ARG A 49 -13.59 -9.55 27.25
C ARG A 49 -13.99 -8.69 26.08
N ARG A 50 -13.85 -7.38 26.23
CA ARG A 50 -14.11 -6.42 25.17
C ARG A 50 -12.97 -6.42 24.15
N PRO A 51 -13.17 -6.84 22.88
CA PRO A 51 -12.15 -6.78 21.85
C PRO A 51 -11.75 -5.35 21.51
N ILE A 52 -10.49 -5.14 21.15
CA ILE A 52 -10.00 -3.88 20.58
C ILE A 52 -10.00 -4.01 19.08
N VAL A 53 -10.64 -3.08 18.37
CA VAL A 53 -10.87 -3.14 16.94
C VAL A 53 -10.27 -1.90 16.27
N PHE A 54 -9.13 -2.05 15.62
CA PHE A 54 -8.55 -0.99 14.80
C PHE A 54 -9.14 -1.01 13.41
N VAL A 55 -9.73 0.10 12.98
CA VAL A 55 -10.35 0.23 11.66
C VAL A 55 -9.71 1.33 10.82
N THR A 56 -9.75 1.12 9.50
CA THR A 56 -9.35 2.09 8.46
C THR A 56 -10.43 2.06 7.38
N LEU A 57 -11.69 2.24 7.79
CA LEU A 57 -12.84 2.22 6.90
C LEU A 57 -13.05 3.63 6.35
N ILE A 58 -13.21 3.72 5.04
CA ILE A 58 -13.40 5.00 4.34
C ILE A 58 -14.86 5.17 3.93
N ASP A 59 -15.56 4.08 3.59
CA ASP A 59 -16.96 4.13 3.20
C ASP A 59 -17.83 4.47 4.44
N PRO A 60 -18.59 5.58 4.41
CA PRO A 60 -19.40 6.01 5.57
C PRO A 60 -20.46 4.98 5.99
N ALA A 61 -21.07 4.27 5.03
CA ALA A 61 -22.12 3.29 5.33
C ALA A 61 -21.52 2.04 6.01
N VAL A 62 -20.37 1.58 5.53
CA VAL A 62 -19.62 0.47 6.14
C VAL A 62 -19.11 0.86 7.53
N HIS A 63 -18.60 2.08 7.66
CA HIS A 63 -18.12 2.63 8.94
C HIS A 63 -19.24 2.74 9.98
N ALA A 64 -20.42 3.25 9.59
CA ALA A 64 -21.57 3.39 10.47
C ALA A 64 -21.99 2.04 11.08
N VAL A 65 -22.06 0.97 10.28
CA VAL A 65 -22.37 -0.37 10.76
C VAL A 65 -21.42 -0.82 11.86
N VAL A 66 -20.12 -0.65 11.64
CA VAL A 66 -19.11 -1.07 12.63
C VAL A 66 -19.20 -0.21 13.89
N LYS A 67 -19.35 1.11 13.74
CA LYS A 67 -19.42 2.05 14.87
C LYS A 67 -20.64 1.82 15.76
N GLU A 68 -21.80 1.55 15.14
CA GLU A 68 -23.07 1.46 15.85
C GLU A 68 -23.35 0.05 16.42
N SER A 69 -22.89 -1.00 15.74
CA SER A 69 -23.28 -2.37 16.07
C SER A 69 -22.16 -3.20 16.73
N CYS A 70 -20.92 -2.70 16.75
CA CYS A 70 -19.80 -3.43 17.33
C CYS A 70 -19.71 -3.21 18.84
N HIS A 71 -19.72 -4.29 19.63
CA HIS A 71 -19.54 -4.26 21.10
C HIS A 71 -18.06 -4.10 21.50
N GLY A 72 -17.12 -4.22 20.54
CA GLY A 72 -15.70 -3.98 20.76
C GLY A 72 -15.39 -2.50 21.03
N MET A 73 -14.16 -2.24 21.45
CA MET A 73 -13.59 -0.89 21.48
C MET A 73 -13.09 -0.54 20.07
N VAL A 74 -13.90 0.21 19.31
CA VAL A 74 -13.56 0.60 17.94
C VAL A 74 -12.65 1.83 17.98
N LEU A 75 -11.47 1.71 17.41
CA LEU A 75 -10.48 2.77 17.23
C LEU A 75 -10.34 3.05 15.72
N ASP A 76 -10.94 4.15 15.30
CA ASP A 76 -10.92 4.59 13.91
C ASP A 76 -9.68 5.42 13.64
N LEU A 77 -8.75 4.82 12.91
CA LEU A 77 -7.47 5.45 12.61
C LEU A 77 -7.58 6.56 11.56
N PHE A 78 -8.54 6.46 10.65
CA PHE A 78 -8.67 7.48 9.61
C PHE A 78 -9.39 8.71 10.11
N ASN A 79 -10.56 8.59 10.70
CA ASN A 79 -11.31 9.75 11.15
C ASN A 79 -10.56 10.51 12.26
N THR A 80 -9.82 9.80 13.12
CA THR A 80 -9.00 10.44 14.17
C THR A 80 -7.96 11.42 13.60
N PHE A 81 -7.45 11.18 12.38
CA PHE A 81 -6.44 12.03 11.77
C PHE A 81 -6.98 12.87 10.60
N ILE A 82 -7.94 12.35 9.85
CA ILE A 82 -8.49 13.04 8.67
C ILE A 82 -9.30 14.27 9.09
N GLU A 83 -10.21 14.15 10.06
CA GLU A 83 -11.04 15.27 10.50
C GLU A 83 -10.24 16.51 10.95
N PRO A 84 -9.20 16.39 11.80
CA PRO A 84 -8.35 17.52 12.13
C PRO A 84 -7.59 18.10 10.95
N LEU A 85 -7.15 17.25 10.00
CA LEU A 85 -6.44 17.70 8.80
C LEU A 85 -7.37 18.41 7.81
N ASP A 86 -8.61 17.94 7.66
CA ASP A 86 -9.64 18.62 6.85
C ASP A 86 -9.87 20.03 7.39
N ALA A 87 -9.95 20.18 8.70
CA ALA A 87 -10.12 21.49 9.33
C ALA A 87 -8.91 22.40 9.14
N GLU A 88 -7.69 21.87 9.28
CA GLU A 88 -6.44 22.63 9.13
C GLU A 88 -6.19 23.06 7.69
N PHE A 89 -6.43 22.17 6.72
CA PHE A 89 -6.22 22.46 5.31
C PHE A 89 -7.37 23.24 4.66
N GLY A 90 -8.53 23.32 5.31
CA GLY A 90 -9.74 23.94 4.74
C GLY A 90 -10.28 23.22 3.50
N VAL A 91 -9.94 21.94 3.33
CA VAL A 91 -10.30 21.11 2.19
C VAL A 91 -10.81 19.76 2.69
N ALA A 92 -12.02 19.39 2.26
CA ALA A 92 -12.58 18.09 2.62
C ALA A 92 -11.79 16.93 1.98
N SER A 93 -11.50 15.90 2.74
CA SER A 93 -10.86 14.68 2.25
C SER A 93 -11.77 13.98 1.23
N HIS A 94 -11.16 13.35 0.24
CA HIS A 94 -11.92 12.70 -0.84
C HIS A 94 -12.49 11.33 -0.45
N HIS A 95 -12.23 10.84 0.76
CA HIS A 95 -12.65 9.51 1.26
C HIS A 95 -12.48 8.39 0.22
N ARG A 96 -11.40 8.44 -0.56
CA ARG A 96 -11.13 7.43 -1.60
C ARG A 96 -10.21 6.33 -1.08
N VAL A 97 -10.64 5.10 -1.29
CA VAL A 97 -9.74 3.95 -1.16
C VAL A 97 -8.78 4.00 -2.34
N VAL A 98 -7.52 4.37 -2.10
CA VAL A 98 -6.47 4.18 -3.11
C VAL A 98 -6.26 2.66 -3.21
N ARG A 99 -6.89 2.04 -4.19
CA ARG A 99 -6.61 0.63 -4.51
C ARG A 99 -5.24 0.56 -5.17
N PHE A 100 -4.50 -0.47 -4.87
CA PHE A 100 -3.23 -0.76 -5.58
C PHE A 100 -3.44 -0.81 -7.10
N SER A 101 -4.66 -1.19 -7.55
CA SER A 101 -5.08 -1.13 -8.95
C SER A 101 -5.13 0.28 -9.55
N ASP A 102 -5.34 1.30 -8.74
CA ASP A 102 -5.41 2.69 -9.24
C ASP A 102 -4.00 3.27 -9.39
N VAL A 103 -3.08 2.87 -8.52
CA VAL A 103 -1.64 3.15 -8.67
C VAL A 103 -1.08 2.40 -9.89
N ALA A 104 -1.46 1.12 -10.07
CA ALA A 104 -1.04 0.32 -11.23
C ALA A 104 -1.62 0.82 -12.57
N LYS A 105 -2.69 1.62 -12.54
CA LYS A 105 -3.28 2.29 -13.72
C LYS A 105 -2.72 3.69 -13.95
N SER A 106 -1.89 4.21 -13.06
CA SER A 106 -1.26 5.51 -13.30
C SER A 106 -0.28 5.39 -14.45
N GLN A 107 -0.27 6.37 -15.34
CA GLN A 107 0.69 6.44 -16.45
C GLN A 107 2.14 6.30 -15.94
N GLU A 108 2.45 6.95 -14.84
CA GLU A 108 3.75 6.90 -14.19
C GLU A 108 4.19 5.48 -13.79
N TYR A 109 3.26 4.66 -13.27
CA TYR A 109 3.56 3.25 -12.95
C TYR A 109 3.81 2.43 -14.21
N SER A 110 2.98 2.63 -15.25
CA SER A 110 3.13 1.96 -16.53
C SER A 110 4.47 2.30 -17.18
N ASP A 111 4.85 3.57 -17.18
CA ASP A 111 6.12 4.07 -17.72
C ASP A 111 7.32 3.49 -16.98
N ARG A 112 7.24 3.37 -15.66
CA ARG A 112 8.29 2.72 -14.85
C ARG A 112 8.44 1.24 -15.18
N ILE A 113 7.33 0.50 -15.30
CA ILE A 113 7.39 -0.92 -15.69
C ILE A 113 7.97 -1.08 -17.08
N GLU A 114 7.59 -0.21 -18.04
CA GLU A 114 8.16 -0.21 -19.39
C GLU A 114 9.66 0.07 -19.37
N ALA A 115 10.11 1.06 -18.58
CA ALA A 115 11.53 1.38 -18.43
C ALA A 115 12.33 0.22 -17.80
N ILE A 116 11.77 -0.46 -16.79
CA ILE A 116 12.41 -1.64 -16.18
C ILE A 116 12.54 -2.76 -17.21
N ASN A 117 11.47 -3.09 -17.93
CA ASN A 117 11.49 -4.13 -18.96
C ASN A 117 12.49 -3.79 -20.07
N PHE A 118 12.56 -2.52 -20.48
CA PHE A 118 13.53 -2.03 -21.44
C PHE A 118 14.97 -2.25 -20.95
N SER A 119 15.27 -1.83 -19.71
CA SER A 119 16.60 -1.94 -19.13
C SER A 119 17.06 -3.39 -18.99
N LEU A 120 16.16 -4.29 -18.60
CA LEU A 120 16.44 -5.73 -18.51
C LEU A 120 16.71 -6.35 -19.90
N ALA A 121 15.97 -5.94 -20.92
CA ALA A 121 16.15 -6.43 -22.28
C ALA A 121 17.44 -5.93 -22.95
N HIS A 122 18.02 -4.83 -22.46
CA HIS A 122 19.22 -4.19 -23.00
C HIS A 122 20.38 -4.21 -21.99
N ASP A 123 20.39 -5.22 -21.13
CA ASP A 123 21.49 -5.43 -20.18
C ASP A 123 22.68 -6.10 -20.86
N ASP A 124 23.88 -5.60 -20.60
CA ASP A 124 25.17 -6.10 -21.14
C ASP A 124 25.19 -6.31 -22.66
N GLY A 125 24.47 -5.48 -23.41
CA GLY A 125 24.44 -5.55 -24.86
C GLY A 125 23.65 -6.73 -25.44
N GLN A 126 22.81 -7.40 -24.67
CA GLN A 126 22.03 -8.58 -25.11
C GLN A 126 21.09 -8.28 -26.27
N SER A 127 20.64 -7.05 -26.43
CA SER A 127 19.76 -6.65 -27.54
C SER A 127 20.09 -5.26 -28.04
N SER A 128 20.16 -5.10 -29.36
CA SER A 128 20.20 -3.79 -30.03
C SER A 128 18.84 -3.37 -30.61
N LYS A 129 17.79 -4.20 -30.46
CA LYS A 129 16.45 -3.88 -30.96
C LYS A 129 15.87 -2.67 -30.20
N ASN A 130 15.37 -1.70 -30.97
CA ASN A 130 14.76 -0.48 -30.41
C ASN A 130 15.69 0.37 -29.51
N LEU A 131 16.99 0.27 -29.67
CA LEU A 131 17.96 1.05 -28.91
C LEU A 131 17.75 2.56 -29.05
N ILE A 132 17.14 2.99 -30.14
CA ILE A 132 16.79 4.38 -30.43
C ILE A 132 15.73 4.91 -29.42
N SER A 133 15.00 4.04 -28.75
CA SER A 133 14.04 4.43 -27.70
C SER A 133 14.66 4.48 -26.30
N ALA A 134 15.97 4.30 -26.18
CA ALA A 134 16.68 4.52 -24.93
C ALA A 134 16.81 6.01 -24.63
N ASP A 135 16.48 6.38 -23.39
CA ASP A 135 16.74 7.74 -22.89
C ASP A 135 18.22 7.91 -22.54
N VAL A 136 18.87 6.82 -22.09
CA VAL A 136 20.29 6.78 -21.68
C VAL A 136 20.91 5.46 -22.10
N ILE A 137 22.16 5.53 -22.59
CA ILE A 137 23.00 4.37 -22.85
C ILE A 137 24.25 4.45 -21.97
N LEU A 138 24.41 3.50 -21.06
CA LEU A 138 25.57 3.38 -20.19
C LEU A 138 26.63 2.53 -20.87
N VAL A 139 27.83 3.08 -21.09
CA VAL A 139 28.94 2.36 -21.69
C VAL A 139 30.10 2.31 -20.70
N GLY A 140 30.70 1.15 -20.51
CA GLY A 140 31.83 1.03 -19.59
C GLY A 140 32.32 -0.42 -19.47
N VAL A 141 33.45 -0.58 -18.79
CA VAL A 141 34.07 -1.89 -18.55
C VAL A 141 33.19 -2.81 -17.71
N SER A 142 33.47 -4.11 -17.77
CA SER A 142 32.76 -5.07 -16.90
C SER A 142 32.90 -4.70 -15.44
N ARG A 143 31.86 -4.94 -14.64
CA ARG A 143 31.78 -4.66 -13.19
C ARG A 143 31.93 -3.18 -12.80
N SER A 144 31.67 -2.25 -13.70
CA SER A 144 31.66 -0.79 -13.42
C SER A 144 30.34 -0.28 -12.82
N GLY A 145 29.40 -1.18 -12.50
CA GLY A 145 28.11 -0.79 -11.93
C GLY A 145 27.02 -0.41 -12.93
N LYS A 146 27.20 -0.67 -14.23
CA LYS A 146 26.22 -0.30 -15.29
C LYS A 146 24.85 -0.92 -15.03
N THR A 147 24.75 -2.23 -14.84
CA THR A 147 23.49 -2.94 -14.58
C THR A 147 22.73 -2.39 -13.36
N PRO A 148 23.31 -2.24 -12.17
CA PRO A 148 22.58 -1.66 -11.05
C PRO A 148 22.19 -0.20 -11.30
N THR A 149 22.99 0.57 -12.03
CA THR A 149 22.67 1.95 -12.37
C THR A 149 21.50 2.04 -13.37
N SER A 150 21.46 1.20 -14.41
CA SER A 150 20.36 1.17 -15.37
C SER A 150 19.04 0.80 -14.69
N LEU A 151 19.05 -0.20 -13.82
CA LEU A 151 17.86 -0.58 -13.05
C LEU A 151 17.44 0.51 -12.07
N TYR A 152 18.37 1.18 -11.40
CA TYR A 152 18.06 2.30 -10.52
C TYR A 152 17.36 3.44 -11.26
N LEU A 153 17.88 3.84 -12.43
CA LEU A 153 17.29 4.85 -13.30
C LEU A 153 15.87 4.48 -13.74
N ALA A 154 15.65 3.23 -14.12
CA ALA A 154 14.34 2.73 -14.52
C ALA A 154 13.35 2.71 -13.35
N MET A 155 13.75 2.18 -12.18
CA MET A 155 12.89 2.02 -11.02
C MET A 155 12.53 3.34 -10.36
N GLN A 156 13.49 4.26 -10.23
CA GLN A 156 13.28 5.51 -9.50
C GLN A 156 12.76 6.64 -10.39
N HIS A 157 13.17 6.66 -11.64
CA HIS A 157 12.94 7.79 -12.53
C HIS A 157 12.17 7.44 -13.82
N GLY A 158 11.84 6.16 -14.06
CA GLY A 158 11.15 5.72 -15.28
C GLY A 158 11.98 5.90 -16.55
N ILE A 159 13.32 5.98 -16.42
CA ILE A 159 14.27 6.21 -17.54
C ILE A 159 14.61 4.87 -18.21
N LYS A 160 14.42 4.77 -19.52
CA LYS A 160 14.83 3.63 -20.34
C LYS A 160 16.34 3.64 -20.53
N ALA A 161 17.05 2.90 -19.69
CA ALA A 161 18.50 2.85 -19.72
C ALA A 161 19.00 1.52 -20.31
N ALA A 162 19.72 1.58 -21.41
CA ALA A 162 20.49 0.44 -21.93
C ALA A 162 21.91 0.43 -21.35
N ASN A 163 22.55 -0.73 -21.27
CA ASN A 163 23.96 -0.77 -20.95
C ASN A 163 24.76 -1.69 -21.91
N TYR A 164 25.98 -1.25 -22.24
CA TYR A 164 26.89 -1.92 -23.14
C TYR A 164 28.28 -2.05 -22.52
N PRO A 165 28.91 -3.23 -22.63
CA PRO A 165 30.29 -3.41 -22.22
C PRO A 165 31.24 -2.76 -23.22
N LEU A 166 32.31 -2.14 -22.74
CA LEU A 166 33.51 -1.87 -23.50
C LEU A 166 34.33 -3.16 -23.50
N ILE A 167 34.60 -3.68 -24.68
CA ILE A 167 35.45 -4.85 -24.91
C ILE A 167 36.92 -4.39 -24.97
#